data_e36bd0ad69819d308a421a796153a8bc
#
_entry.id   e36bd0ad69819d308a421a796153a8bc
#
_cell.length_a   1.000
_cell.length_b   1.000
_cell.length_c   1.000
_cell.angle_alpha   90.00
_cell.angle_beta   90.00
_cell.angle_gamma   90.00
#
_symmetry.space_group_name_H-M   'P 1'
#
loop_
_entity.id
_entity.type
_entity.pdbx_description
1 polymer ?
#
loop_
_entity_poly.entity_id
_entity_poly.type
_entity_poly.pdbx_seq_one_letter_code
_entity_poly.pdbx_strand_id
1 'polypeptide(L)'
;LNKKILVIVTSAFFILCFGLMIYKKQTILPPKAHIPTNAKHFPTLGNPYAPINITVFEEPSCSACAEFSTEVFPLLKKNYIDTGEVSFTLIPVCFIRGSMPAAQALLCVYHHDPRQPDIEAYIEYFHRLLTYPKEEGKRWATPEVLTKLTENLKTHSGRSINPKGLIQCIDSQQYEEQIKKNNIYGSQVLGGQLATPTAVVGDYLIEDPTFDELERVIRQIRYLQATEENDD
;
A
#
# COMPACT_ATOMS: atom_id res chain seq x y z
N LEU A 1 -37.72 -4.52 -43.41
CA LEU A 1 -37.44 -3.92 -42.09
C LEU A 1 -36.86 -2.53 -42.33
N ASN A 2 -37.45 -1.50 -41.72
CA ASN A 2 -37.03 -0.10 -41.95
C ASN A 2 -35.59 0.10 -41.37
N LYS A 3 -34.60 0.52 -42.21
CA LYS A 3 -33.20 0.70 -41.81
C LYS A 3 -33.03 1.55 -40.54
N LYS A 4 -33.92 2.55 -40.35
CA LYS A 4 -33.93 3.41 -39.15
C LYS A 4 -34.29 2.62 -37.88
N ILE A 5 -35.26 1.70 -37.96
CA ILE A 5 -35.69 0.86 -36.84
C ILE A 5 -34.54 -0.12 -36.47
N LEU A 6 -33.92 -0.71 -37.47
CA LEU A 6 -32.77 -1.63 -37.24
C LEU A 6 -31.62 -0.93 -36.51
N VAL A 7 -31.24 0.30 -36.93
CA VAL A 7 -30.21 1.09 -36.29
C VAL A 7 -30.55 1.44 -34.83
N ILE A 8 -31.81 1.83 -34.57
CA ILE A 8 -32.27 2.15 -33.21
C ILE A 8 -32.18 0.92 -32.30
N VAL A 9 -32.69 -0.22 -32.77
CA VAL A 9 -32.68 -1.48 -31.98
C VAL A 9 -31.25 -1.97 -31.69
N THR A 10 -30.39 -1.92 -32.69
CA THR A 10 -28.97 -2.32 -32.47
C THR A 10 -28.26 -1.38 -31.52
N SER A 11 -28.46 -0.05 -31.64
CA SER A 11 -27.86 0.93 -30.72
C SER A 11 -28.35 0.75 -29.27
N ALA A 12 -29.64 0.53 -29.08
CA ALA A 12 -30.25 0.27 -27.77
C ALA A 12 -29.68 -1.01 -27.13
N PHE A 13 -29.52 -2.07 -27.95
CA PHE A 13 -28.91 -3.33 -27.50
C PHE A 13 -27.45 -3.14 -27.04
N PHE A 14 -26.63 -2.40 -27.82
CA PHE A 14 -25.26 -2.10 -27.43
C PHE A 14 -25.17 -1.28 -26.14
N ILE A 15 -26.03 -0.26 -25.98
CA ILE A 15 -26.09 0.55 -24.76
C ILE A 15 -26.48 -0.32 -23.55
N LEU A 16 -27.45 -1.22 -23.72
CA LEU A 16 -27.86 -2.15 -22.66
C LEU A 16 -26.74 -3.12 -22.28
N CYS A 17 -26.08 -3.74 -23.26
CA CYS A 17 -24.95 -4.65 -23.03
C CYS A 17 -23.79 -3.92 -22.35
N PHE A 18 -23.46 -2.71 -22.79
CA PHE A 18 -22.41 -1.89 -22.19
C PHE A 18 -22.75 -1.47 -20.74
N GLY A 19 -24.01 -1.07 -20.51
CA GLY A 19 -24.52 -0.78 -19.17
C GLY A 19 -24.46 -1.98 -18.24
N LEU A 20 -24.85 -3.18 -18.72
CA LEU A 20 -24.74 -4.42 -17.95
C LEU A 20 -23.28 -4.82 -17.68
N MET A 21 -22.38 -4.57 -18.61
CA MET A 21 -20.94 -4.83 -18.41
C MET A 21 -20.34 -3.91 -17.34
N ILE A 22 -20.67 -2.61 -17.37
CA ILE A 22 -20.25 -1.66 -16.34
C ILE A 22 -20.85 -2.05 -14.99
N TYR A 23 -22.15 -2.37 -14.94
CA TYR A 23 -22.83 -2.78 -13.72
C TYR A 23 -22.16 -4.02 -13.09
N LYS A 24 -21.88 -5.06 -13.89
CA LYS A 24 -21.16 -6.25 -13.42
C LYS A 24 -19.75 -5.91 -12.89
N LYS A 25 -19.00 -5.04 -13.57
CA LYS A 25 -17.66 -4.64 -13.10
C LYS A 25 -17.73 -3.93 -11.74
N GLN A 26 -18.78 -3.15 -11.48
CA GLN A 26 -18.97 -2.44 -10.21
C GLN A 26 -19.39 -3.33 -9.04
N THR A 27 -20.05 -4.47 -9.31
CA THR A 27 -20.60 -5.35 -8.28
C THR A 27 -19.74 -6.57 -7.94
N ILE A 28 -18.75 -6.89 -8.78
CA ILE A 28 -17.87 -8.05 -8.56
C ILE A 28 -16.68 -7.62 -7.69
N LEU A 29 -16.57 -8.21 -6.51
CA LEU A 29 -15.37 -8.08 -5.68
C LEU A 29 -14.17 -8.78 -6.34
N PRO A 30 -12.94 -8.26 -6.13
CA PRO A 30 -11.72 -8.92 -6.56
C PRO A 30 -11.55 -10.31 -5.92
N PRO A 31 -10.61 -11.14 -6.40
CA PRO A 31 -10.32 -12.41 -5.77
C PRO A 31 -9.85 -12.23 -4.32
N LYS A 32 -10.18 -13.18 -3.44
CA LYS A 32 -9.68 -13.17 -2.07
C LYS A 32 -8.19 -13.50 -2.04
N ALA A 33 -7.45 -12.72 -1.26
CA ALA A 33 -6.07 -13.00 -0.93
C ALA A 33 -5.98 -14.08 0.16
N HIS A 34 -4.93 -14.88 0.12
CA HIS A 34 -4.63 -15.77 1.23
C HIS A 34 -3.77 -15.02 2.25
N ILE A 35 -4.38 -14.40 3.27
CA ILE A 35 -3.66 -13.69 4.31
C ILE A 35 -3.32 -14.67 5.44
N PRO A 36 -2.04 -15.02 5.63
CA PRO A 36 -1.62 -15.79 6.80
C PRO A 36 -1.87 -14.99 8.09
N THR A 37 -2.31 -15.65 9.13
CA THR A 37 -2.76 -15.06 10.42
C THR A 37 -1.71 -14.24 11.19
N ASN A 38 -0.48 -14.10 10.68
CA ASN A 38 0.64 -13.44 11.34
C ASN A 38 0.81 -11.94 10.99
N ALA A 39 -0.16 -11.32 10.32
CA ALA A 39 -0.10 -9.90 9.90
C ALA A 39 -0.10 -8.88 11.07
N LYS A 40 -0.22 -9.31 12.31
CA LYS A 40 -0.42 -8.44 13.50
C LYS A 40 0.77 -7.55 13.92
N HIS A 41 1.92 -7.63 13.26
CA HIS A 41 3.14 -6.92 13.69
C HIS A 41 3.73 -5.95 12.66
N PHE A 42 2.99 -5.64 11.60
CA PHE A 42 3.44 -4.68 10.58
C PHE A 42 3.09 -3.24 10.95
N PRO A 43 3.90 -2.26 10.50
CA PRO A 43 3.59 -0.84 10.69
C PRO A 43 2.22 -0.48 10.14
N THR A 44 1.33 -0.01 11.01
CA THR A 44 -0.06 0.31 10.68
C THR A 44 -0.41 1.72 11.10
N LEU A 45 -0.92 2.52 10.17
CA LEU A 45 -1.41 3.87 10.36
C LEU A 45 -2.93 3.87 10.55
N GLY A 46 -3.44 4.80 11.35
CA GLY A 46 -4.86 4.97 11.61
C GLY A 46 -5.35 4.19 12.82
N ASN A 47 -6.66 4.00 12.90
CA ASN A 47 -7.29 3.30 14.01
C ASN A 47 -7.04 1.78 13.91
N PRO A 48 -6.37 1.14 14.89
CA PRO A 48 -6.12 -0.31 14.85
C PRO A 48 -7.41 -1.15 14.96
N TYR A 49 -8.53 -0.54 15.33
CA TYR A 49 -9.86 -1.16 15.40
C TYR A 49 -10.76 -0.76 14.23
N ALA A 50 -10.19 -0.15 13.17
CA ALA A 50 -10.95 0.19 11.98
C ALA A 50 -11.61 -1.07 11.40
N PRO A 51 -12.87 -0.97 10.91
CA PRO A 51 -13.61 -2.11 10.37
C PRO A 51 -12.96 -2.72 9.14
N ILE A 52 -12.15 -1.95 8.41
CA ILE A 52 -11.45 -2.41 7.21
C ILE A 52 -9.95 -2.15 7.37
N ASN A 53 -9.13 -3.17 7.12
CA ASN A 53 -7.69 -3.01 6.99
C ASN A 53 -7.31 -3.01 5.50
N ILE A 54 -6.42 -2.09 5.12
CA ILE A 54 -5.74 -2.10 3.83
C ILE A 54 -4.27 -2.41 4.08
N THR A 55 -3.80 -3.52 3.54
CA THR A 55 -2.38 -3.89 3.55
C THR A 55 -1.80 -3.65 2.18
N VAL A 56 -0.71 -2.86 2.08
CA VAL A 56 -0.03 -2.59 0.82
C VAL A 56 1.40 -3.09 0.88
N PHE A 57 1.78 -3.85 -0.15
CA PHE A 57 3.17 -4.26 -0.38
C PHE A 57 3.83 -3.26 -1.30
N GLU A 58 4.93 -2.68 -0.85
CA GLU A 58 5.62 -1.64 -1.59
C GLU A 58 7.15 -1.85 -1.59
N GLU A 59 7.80 -1.45 -2.67
CA GLU A 59 9.24 -1.60 -2.88
C GLU A 59 9.89 -0.22 -3.05
N PRO A 60 10.96 0.11 -2.29
CA PRO A 60 11.54 1.46 -2.26
C PRO A 60 12.06 2.01 -3.61
N SER A 61 12.35 1.14 -4.58
CA SER A 61 12.81 1.53 -5.91
C SER A 61 11.73 1.46 -7.00
N CYS A 62 10.50 1.10 -6.64
CA CYS A 62 9.41 0.92 -7.58
C CYS A 62 8.81 2.27 -7.99
N SER A 63 8.75 2.55 -9.30
CA SER A 63 8.15 3.79 -9.82
C SER A 63 6.63 3.85 -9.64
N ALA A 64 5.93 2.73 -9.82
CA ALA A 64 4.50 2.65 -9.58
C ALA A 64 4.14 2.85 -8.09
N CYS A 65 5.02 2.41 -7.16
CA CYS A 65 4.86 2.73 -5.74
C CYS A 65 5.02 4.23 -5.46
N ALA A 66 5.91 4.91 -6.20
CA ALA A 66 6.04 6.37 -6.08
C ALA A 66 4.75 7.08 -6.54
N GLU A 67 4.14 6.63 -7.63
CA GLU A 67 2.85 7.13 -8.11
C GLU A 67 1.72 6.86 -7.10
N PHE A 68 1.62 5.63 -6.57
CA PHE A 68 0.68 5.31 -5.51
C PHE A 68 0.84 6.24 -4.30
N SER A 69 2.08 6.46 -3.85
CA SER A 69 2.40 7.30 -2.69
C SER A 69 2.06 8.78 -2.90
N THR A 70 2.09 9.29 -4.15
CA THR A 70 1.83 10.69 -4.47
C THR A 70 0.38 10.98 -4.86
N GLU A 71 -0.29 10.02 -5.53
CA GLU A 71 -1.61 10.25 -6.11
C GLU A 71 -2.73 9.51 -5.35
N VAL A 72 -2.46 8.28 -4.90
CA VAL A 72 -3.49 7.44 -4.28
C VAL A 72 -3.52 7.57 -2.76
N PHE A 73 -2.35 7.42 -2.12
CA PHE A 73 -2.26 7.42 -0.65
C PHE A 73 -2.81 8.69 0.01
N PRO A 74 -2.57 9.94 -0.49
CA PRO A 74 -3.12 11.13 0.13
C PRO A 74 -4.66 11.17 0.13
N LEU A 75 -5.28 10.67 -0.94
CA LEU A 75 -6.74 10.58 -1.04
C LEU A 75 -7.28 9.51 -0.09
N LEU A 76 -6.63 8.34 -0.04
CA LEU A 76 -6.97 7.27 0.88
C LEU A 76 -6.85 7.73 2.34
N LYS A 77 -5.75 8.42 2.67
CA LYS A 77 -5.53 8.95 4.01
C LYS A 77 -6.64 9.91 4.43
N LYS A 78 -6.90 10.92 3.60
CA LYS A 78 -7.90 11.95 3.89
C LYS A 78 -9.32 11.39 4.02
N ASN A 79 -9.71 10.49 3.11
CA ASN A 79 -11.11 10.07 3.00
C ASN A 79 -11.47 8.90 3.93
N TYR A 80 -10.48 8.07 4.31
CA TYR A 80 -10.74 6.80 4.99
C TYR A 80 -9.88 6.55 6.22
N ILE A 81 -8.56 6.87 6.18
CA ILE A 81 -7.68 6.58 7.32
C ILE A 81 -7.90 7.62 8.44
N ASP A 82 -7.91 8.90 8.10
CA ASP A 82 -8.11 10.00 9.08
C ASP A 82 -9.53 10.02 9.65
N THR A 83 -10.50 9.39 8.97
CA THR A 83 -11.88 9.21 9.48
C THR A 83 -12.01 8.02 10.43
N GLY A 84 -10.99 7.16 10.51
CA GLY A 84 -11.00 5.94 11.32
C GLY A 84 -11.75 4.76 10.68
N GLU A 85 -12.22 4.89 9.45
CA GLU A 85 -12.91 3.83 8.71
C GLU A 85 -11.95 2.72 8.25
N VAL A 86 -10.71 3.09 7.94
CA VAL A 86 -9.68 2.20 7.43
C VAL A 86 -8.42 2.31 8.29
N SER A 87 -7.81 1.17 8.61
CA SER A 87 -6.42 1.08 9.03
C SER A 87 -5.53 0.75 7.83
N PHE A 88 -4.35 1.35 7.75
CA PHE A 88 -3.44 1.19 6.64
C PHE A 88 -2.13 0.56 7.10
N THR A 89 -1.84 -0.63 6.61
CA THR A 89 -0.62 -1.39 6.90
C THR A 89 0.29 -1.36 5.70
N LEU A 90 1.52 -0.84 5.88
CA LEU A 90 2.52 -0.81 4.83
C LEU A 90 3.60 -1.84 5.10
N ILE A 91 3.80 -2.76 4.15
CA ILE A 91 4.80 -3.84 4.23
C ILE A 91 5.89 -3.59 3.19
N PRO A 92 7.10 -3.21 3.62
CA PRO A 92 8.20 -3.04 2.71
C PRO A 92 8.69 -4.41 2.23
N VAL A 93 8.77 -4.56 0.92
CA VAL A 93 9.42 -5.69 0.24
C VAL A 93 10.65 -5.21 -0.51
N CYS A 94 11.57 -6.11 -0.85
CA CYS A 94 12.80 -5.77 -1.54
C CYS A 94 13.18 -6.86 -2.53
N PHE A 95 12.94 -6.62 -3.81
CA PHE A 95 13.32 -7.52 -4.90
C PHE A 95 14.04 -6.79 -6.05
N ILE A 96 14.02 -5.45 -6.06
CA ILE A 96 14.79 -4.65 -7.00
C ILE A 96 16.23 -4.54 -6.51
N ARG A 97 17.17 -4.82 -7.40
CA ARG A 97 18.59 -4.82 -7.07
C ARG A 97 19.06 -3.48 -6.51
N GLY A 98 19.67 -3.49 -5.31
CA GLY A 98 20.24 -2.32 -4.66
C GLY A 98 19.29 -1.55 -3.74
N SER A 99 18.03 -1.97 -3.58
CA SER A 99 17.06 -1.32 -2.70
C SER A 99 17.09 -1.79 -1.24
N MET A 100 17.77 -2.90 -0.94
CA MET A 100 17.82 -3.46 0.42
C MET A 100 18.25 -2.43 1.50
N PRO A 101 19.26 -1.57 1.30
CA PRO A 101 19.61 -0.56 2.30
C PRO A 101 18.45 0.42 2.59
N ALA A 102 17.65 0.77 1.56
CA ALA A 102 16.49 1.64 1.74
C ALA A 102 15.36 0.94 2.49
N ALA A 103 15.09 -0.33 2.17
CA ALA A 103 14.10 -1.12 2.90
C ALA A 103 14.49 -1.32 4.37
N GLN A 104 15.74 -1.54 4.67
CA GLN A 104 16.25 -1.60 6.04
C GLN A 104 16.16 -0.25 6.74
N ALA A 105 16.57 0.85 6.07
CA ALA A 105 16.49 2.21 6.61
C ALA A 105 15.08 2.57 7.05
N LEU A 106 14.08 2.14 6.29
CA LEU A 106 12.67 2.34 6.62
C LEU A 106 12.30 1.72 7.98
N LEU A 107 12.70 0.47 8.24
CA LEU A 107 12.45 -0.18 9.53
C LEU A 107 13.33 0.42 10.66
N CYS A 108 14.55 0.86 10.35
CA CYS A 108 15.39 1.58 11.30
C CYS A 108 14.75 2.92 11.72
N VAL A 109 14.11 3.64 10.80
CA VAL A 109 13.33 4.85 11.09
C VAL A 109 12.10 4.52 11.92
N TYR A 110 11.36 3.46 11.59
CA TYR A 110 10.21 3.03 12.38
C TYR A 110 10.56 2.77 13.85
N HIS A 111 11.72 2.17 14.11
CA HIS A 111 12.21 1.81 15.43
C HIS A 111 13.26 2.78 15.98
N HIS A 112 13.32 4.03 15.50
CA HIS A 112 14.33 4.99 15.95
C HIS A 112 14.21 5.36 17.43
N ASP A 113 13.00 5.34 17.99
CA ASP A 113 12.77 5.45 19.43
C ASP A 113 12.54 4.03 20.00
N PRO A 114 13.42 3.54 20.89
CA PRO A 114 13.29 2.17 21.42
C PRO A 114 12.07 1.97 22.33
N ARG A 115 11.42 3.06 22.75
CA ARG A 115 10.24 3.01 23.62
C ARG A 115 8.94 2.86 22.86
N GLN A 116 8.89 3.38 21.61
CA GLN A 116 7.68 3.36 20.82
C GLN A 116 8.01 3.47 19.33
N PRO A 117 7.52 2.54 18.50
CA PRO A 117 7.61 2.65 17.05
C PRO A 117 6.91 3.91 16.54
N ASP A 118 7.49 4.55 15.51
CA ASP A 118 7.03 5.82 14.96
C ASP A 118 6.43 5.63 13.56
N ILE A 119 5.13 5.43 13.51
CA ILE A 119 4.42 5.20 12.26
C ILE A 119 4.38 6.44 11.37
N GLU A 120 4.30 7.64 11.93
CA GLU A 120 4.26 8.88 11.15
C GLU A 120 5.62 9.12 10.46
N ALA A 121 6.71 8.96 11.21
CA ALA A 121 8.06 9.04 10.63
C ALA A 121 8.30 7.96 9.58
N TYR A 122 7.78 6.75 9.80
CA TYR A 122 7.88 5.63 8.85
C TYR A 122 7.20 5.94 7.52
N ILE A 123 5.95 6.40 7.53
CA ILE A 123 5.17 6.72 6.32
C ILE A 123 5.80 7.91 5.58
N GLU A 124 6.14 8.97 6.29
CA GLU A 124 6.79 10.16 5.70
C GLU A 124 8.15 9.81 5.09
N TYR A 125 8.97 9.01 5.78
CA TYR A 125 10.27 8.59 5.26
C TYR A 125 10.13 7.70 4.03
N PHE A 126 9.13 6.79 4.02
CA PHE A 126 8.89 5.97 2.85
C PHE A 126 8.48 6.79 1.63
N HIS A 127 7.59 7.77 1.82
CA HIS A 127 7.24 8.72 0.76
C HIS A 127 8.48 9.42 0.19
N ARG A 128 9.41 9.86 1.05
CA ARG A 128 10.67 10.48 0.63
C ARG A 128 11.59 9.52 -0.12
N LEU A 129 11.67 8.25 0.31
CA LEU A 129 12.42 7.21 -0.41
C LEU A 129 11.85 6.97 -1.81
N LEU A 130 10.53 6.87 -1.94
CA LEU A 130 9.86 6.64 -3.22
C LEU A 130 10.02 7.81 -4.19
N THR A 131 9.87 9.03 -3.71
CA THR A 131 9.93 10.26 -4.52
C THR A 131 11.35 10.77 -4.77
N TYR A 132 12.38 10.18 -4.12
CA TYR A 132 13.76 10.54 -4.39
C TYR A 132 14.14 10.24 -5.84
N PRO A 133 14.74 11.19 -6.58
CA PRO A 133 15.17 10.97 -7.96
C PRO A 133 16.23 9.85 -8.04
N LYS A 134 15.91 8.78 -8.75
CA LYS A 134 16.80 7.63 -8.93
C LYS A 134 17.35 7.62 -10.35
N GLU A 135 18.67 7.64 -10.49
CA GLU A 135 19.31 7.49 -11.78
C GLU A 135 19.46 6.02 -12.14
N GLU A 136 19.01 5.65 -13.34
CA GLU A 136 19.12 4.26 -13.82
C GLU A 136 20.57 3.76 -13.79
N GLY A 137 20.75 2.53 -13.31
CA GLY A 137 22.05 1.88 -13.22
C GLY A 137 22.97 2.38 -12.09
N LYS A 138 22.60 3.44 -11.36
CA LYS A 138 23.39 3.94 -10.23
C LYS A 138 22.86 3.39 -8.89
N ARG A 139 23.78 3.18 -7.94
CA ARG A 139 23.42 2.91 -6.55
C ARG A 139 22.89 4.21 -5.93
N TRP A 140 21.60 4.28 -5.66
CA TRP A 140 20.96 5.46 -5.07
C TRP A 140 20.85 5.40 -3.55
N ALA A 141 20.60 4.20 -2.98
CA ALA A 141 20.43 4.00 -1.54
C ALA A 141 21.80 3.98 -0.81
N THR A 142 22.48 5.14 -0.81
CA THR A 142 23.76 5.33 -0.11
C THR A 142 23.54 5.90 1.28
N PRO A 143 24.50 5.75 2.24
CA PRO A 143 24.42 6.35 3.56
C PRO A 143 24.08 7.85 3.54
N GLU A 144 24.68 8.60 2.62
CA GLU A 144 24.46 10.05 2.48
C GLU A 144 23.03 10.36 2.09
N VAL A 145 22.48 9.63 1.09
CA VAL A 145 21.09 9.80 0.64
C VAL A 145 20.12 9.40 1.75
N LEU A 146 20.32 8.24 2.35
CA LEU A 146 19.41 7.71 3.36
C LEU A 146 19.37 8.60 4.61
N THR A 147 20.49 9.17 5.03
CA THR A 147 20.52 10.14 6.15
C THR A 147 19.92 11.49 5.76
N LYS A 148 20.21 11.99 4.57
CA LYS A 148 19.63 13.25 4.07
C LYS A 148 18.10 13.21 4.05
N LEU A 149 17.50 12.09 3.68
CA LEU A 149 16.07 11.92 3.66
C LEU A 149 15.41 11.93 5.06
N THR A 150 16.19 11.83 6.15
CA THR A 150 15.68 11.99 7.51
C THR A 150 15.73 13.44 8.01
N GLU A 151 16.35 14.37 7.27
CA GLU A 151 16.40 15.78 7.67
C GLU A 151 15.00 16.38 7.77
N ASN A 152 14.72 17.05 8.89
CA ASN A 152 13.41 17.66 9.18
C ASN A 152 12.23 16.67 9.11
N LEU A 153 12.49 15.37 9.27
CA LEU A 153 11.44 14.38 9.37
C LEU A 153 10.65 14.62 10.67
N LYS A 154 9.32 14.69 10.55
CA LYS A 154 8.45 14.81 11.71
C LYS A 154 8.40 13.47 12.43
N THR A 155 8.75 13.45 13.70
CA THR A 155 8.64 12.29 14.57
C THR A 155 7.61 12.58 15.68
N HIS A 156 6.93 11.54 16.16
CA HIS A 156 5.96 11.70 17.24
C HIS A 156 6.59 12.24 18.53
N SER A 157 7.87 11.96 18.75
CA SER A 157 8.63 12.44 19.92
C SER A 157 9.17 13.88 19.76
N GLY A 158 9.06 14.46 18.57
CA GLY A 158 9.65 15.76 18.22
C GLY A 158 11.18 15.72 18.12
N ARG A 159 11.82 14.55 18.27
CA ARG A 159 13.26 14.37 18.17
C ARG A 159 13.67 14.01 16.73
N SER A 160 14.79 14.59 16.28
CA SER A 160 15.35 14.20 14.97
C SER A 160 15.90 12.77 15.00
N ILE A 161 15.87 12.10 13.85
CA ILE A 161 16.52 10.82 13.64
C ILE A 161 18.04 11.02 13.75
N ASN A 162 18.71 10.18 14.56
CA ASN A 162 20.16 10.20 14.68
C ASN A 162 20.82 9.58 13.43
N PRO A 163 21.53 10.36 12.59
CA PRO A 163 22.14 9.83 11.37
C PRO A 163 23.13 8.69 11.61
N LYS A 164 23.95 8.78 12.67
CA LYS A 164 24.91 7.72 13.01
C LYS A 164 24.19 6.43 13.43
N GLY A 165 23.14 6.56 14.23
CA GLY A 165 22.32 5.43 14.65
C GLY A 165 21.61 4.76 13.46
N LEU A 166 21.10 5.54 12.50
CA LEU A 166 20.52 5.02 11.28
C LEU A 166 21.51 4.19 10.47
N ILE A 167 22.71 4.72 10.22
CA ILE A 167 23.75 4.00 9.48
C ILE A 167 24.19 2.74 10.22
N GLN A 168 24.40 2.82 11.53
CA GLN A 168 24.74 1.64 12.33
C GLN A 168 23.65 0.55 12.25
N CYS A 169 22.37 0.93 12.27
CA CYS A 169 21.26 0.00 12.13
C CYS A 169 21.27 -0.69 10.75
N ILE A 170 21.54 0.07 9.68
CA ILE A 170 21.61 -0.47 8.31
C ILE A 170 22.84 -1.39 8.16
N ASP A 171 24.02 -0.95 8.59
CA ASP A 171 25.28 -1.69 8.45
C ASP A 171 25.29 -2.98 9.27
N SER A 172 24.60 -3.00 10.41
CA SER A 172 24.42 -4.22 11.21
C SER A 172 23.41 -5.21 10.61
N GLN A 173 22.76 -4.86 9.50
CA GLN A 173 21.71 -5.67 8.84
C GLN A 173 20.55 -6.07 9.76
N GLN A 174 20.25 -5.21 10.73
CA GLN A 174 19.30 -5.50 11.82
C GLN A 174 17.93 -5.99 11.33
N TYR A 175 17.46 -5.49 10.18
CA TYR A 175 16.14 -5.80 9.63
C TYR A 175 16.17 -6.58 8.31
N GLU A 176 17.34 -7.05 7.85
CA GLU A 176 17.44 -7.78 6.58
C GLU A 176 16.59 -9.04 6.57
N GLU A 177 16.64 -9.84 7.64
CA GLU A 177 15.81 -11.04 7.77
C GLU A 177 14.32 -10.73 7.82
N GLN A 178 13.93 -9.61 8.41
CA GLN A 178 12.53 -9.17 8.40
C GLN A 178 12.07 -8.85 6.98
N ILE A 179 12.87 -8.12 6.20
CA ILE A 179 12.56 -7.82 4.80
C ILE A 179 12.47 -9.09 3.95
N LYS A 180 13.38 -10.06 4.15
CA LYS A 180 13.30 -11.37 3.47
C LYS A 180 11.99 -12.12 3.82
N LYS A 181 11.59 -12.10 5.08
CA LYS A 181 10.30 -12.66 5.52
C LYS A 181 9.11 -11.94 4.90
N ASN A 182 9.19 -10.60 4.76
CA ASN A 182 8.17 -9.81 4.08
C ASN A 182 8.04 -10.21 2.61
N ASN A 183 9.17 -10.48 1.91
CA ASN A 183 9.14 -10.97 0.53
C ASN A 183 8.44 -12.32 0.43
N ILE A 184 8.75 -13.26 1.33
CA ILE A 184 8.11 -14.59 1.37
C ILE A 184 6.60 -14.43 1.63
N TYR A 185 6.25 -13.62 2.63
CA TYR A 185 4.87 -13.33 2.98
C TYR A 185 4.10 -12.72 1.82
N GLY A 186 4.66 -11.68 1.18
CA GLY A 186 4.05 -11.05 0.00
C GLY A 186 3.88 -12.03 -1.15
N SER A 187 4.88 -12.87 -1.44
CA SER A 187 4.77 -13.91 -2.47
C SER A 187 3.65 -14.92 -2.17
N GLN A 188 3.45 -15.29 -0.91
CA GLN A 188 2.37 -16.20 -0.52
C GLN A 188 0.99 -15.55 -0.70
N VAL A 189 0.85 -14.28 -0.27
CA VAL A 189 -0.40 -13.50 -0.41
C VAL A 189 -0.76 -13.30 -1.89
N LEU A 190 0.22 -13.06 -2.73
CA LEU A 190 0.06 -12.78 -4.16
C LEU A 190 0.03 -14.05 -5.04
N GLY A 191 0.12 -15.23 -4.44
CA GLY A 191 0.05 -16.49 -5.18
C GLY A 191 1.32 -16.87 -5.95
N GLY A 192 2.49 -16.29 -5.57
CA GLY A 192 3.79 -16.74 -6.07
C GLY A 192 4.77 -15.63 -6.45
N GLN A 193 4.41 -14.68 -7.30
CA GLN A 193 5.31 -13.61 -7.73
C GLN A 193 5.00 -12.27 -7.05
N LEU A 194 6.02 -11.61 -6.50
CA LEU A 194 5.88 -10.26 -5.96
C LEU A 194 5.66 -9.25 -7.09
N ALA A 195 4.62 -8.43 -6.93
CA ALA A 195 4.38 -7.24 -7.71
C ALA A 195 4.08 -6.08 -6.76
N THR A 196 4.48 -4.86 -7.12
CA THR A 196 4.27 -3.67 -6.30
C THR A 196 3.91 -2.45 -7.15
N PRO A 197 3.03 -1.55 -6.66
CA PRO A 197 2.26 -1.72 -5.43
C PRO A 197 1.18 -2.80 -5.60
N THR A 198 0.92 -3.58 -4.56
CA THR A 198 -0.24 -4.47 -4.50
C THR A 198 -0.93 -4.27 -3.17
N ALA A 199 -2.25 -4.13 -3.18
CA ALA A 199 -3.07 -3.93 -2.00
C ALA A 199 -3.95 -5.14 -1.68
N VAL A 200 -4.17 -5.37 -0.39
CA VAL A 200 -5.23 -6.24 0.11
C VAL A 200 -6.18 -5.39 0.94
N VAL A 201 -7.44 -5.30 0.52
CA VAL A 201 -8.50 -4.55 1.19
C VAL A 201 -9.42 -5.54 1.90
N GLY A 202 -9.37 -5.60 3.23
CA GLY A 202 -9.95 -6.71 3.97
C GLY A 202 -9.31 -8.02 3.51
N ASP A 203 -10.09 -8.87 2.82
CA ASP A 203 -9.63 -10.14 2.25
C ASP A 203 -9.38 -10.08 0.73
N TYR A 204 -9.59 -8.93 0.09
CA TYR A 204 -9.63 -8.83 -1.38
C TYR A 204 -8.33 -8.29 -1.96
N LEU A 205 -7.75 -9.03 -2.92
CA LEU A 205 -6.50 -8.69 -3.58
C LEU A 205 -6.73 -7.70 -4.73
N ILE A 206 -5.96 -6.60 -4.75
CA ILE A 206 -5.95 -5.59 -5.80
C ILE A 206 -4.51 -5.43 -6.30
N GLU A 207 -4.24 -5.91 -7.52
CA GLU A 207 -2.89 -5.92 -8.12
C GLU A 207 -2.45 -4.54 -8.63
N ASP A 208 -3.40 -3.70 -9.03
CA ASP A 208 -3.17 -2.32 -9.47
C ASP A 208 -4.07 -1.37 -8.65
N PRO A 209 -3.63 -0.94 -7.46
CA PRO A 209 -4.46 -0.23 -6.49
C PRO A 209 -4.61 1.26 -6.84
N THR A 210 -5.50 1.59 -7.78
CA THR A 210 -5.96 2.96 -8.00
C THR A 210 -6.93 3.41 -6.91
N PHE A 211 -7.06 4.73 -6.70
CA PHE A 211 -7.99 5.23 -5.68
C PHE A 211 -9.43 4.77 -5.93
N ASP A 212 -9.90 4.83 -7.18
CA ASP A 212 -11.26 4.42 -7.56
C ASP A 212 -11.53 2.94 -7.27
N GLU A 213 -10.52 2.07 -7.52
CA GLU A 213 -10.66 0.65 -7.26
C GLU A 213 -10.66 0.34 -5.75
N LEU A 214 -9.77 0.99 -4.98
CA LEU A 214 -9.75 0.88 -3.52
C LEU A 214 -11.08 1.36 -2.92
N GLU A 215 -11.55 2.55 -3.33
CA GLU A 215 -12.82 3.11 -2.88
C GLU A 215 -14.00 2.19 -3.20
N ARG A 216 -14.03 1.65 -4.41
CA ARG A 216 -15.08 0.71 -4.83
C ARG A 216 -15.14 -0.52 -3.92
N VAL A 217 -13.99 -1.12 -3.61
CA VAL A 217 -13.92 -2.32 -2.76
C VAL A 217 -14.28 -1.98 -1.31
N ILE A 218 -13.79 -0.86 -0.77
CA ILE A 218 -14.15 -0.38 0.58
C ILE A 218 -15.67 -0.24 0.69
N ARG A 219 -16.32 0.46 -0.26
CA ARG A 219 -17.78 0.65 -0.25
C ARG A 219 -18.53 -0.65 -0.31
N GLN A 220 -18.05 -1.61 -1.07
CA GLN A 220 -18.70 -2.91 -1.21
C GLN A 220 -18.57 -3.77 0.05
N ILE A 221 -17.40 -3.77 0.71
CA ILE A 221 -17.21 -4.43 2.01
C ILE A 221 -18.16 -3.83 3.05
N ARG A 222 -18.27 -2.50 3.12
CA ARG A 222 -19.20 -1.83 4.03
C ARG A 222 -20.66 -2.21 3.79
N TYR A 223 -21.05 -2.28 2.53
CA TYR A 223 -22.41 -2.71 2.18
C TYR A 223 -22.69 -4.13 2.67
N LEU A 224 -21.75 -5.06 2.50
CA LEU A 224 -21.91 -6.44 2.96
C LEU A 224 -21.98 -6.52 4.49
N GLN A 225 -21.09 -5.81 5.21
CA GLN A 225 -21.12 -5.75 6.68
C GLN A 225 -22.46 -5.21 7.20
N ALA A 226 -22.99 -4.15 6.59
CA ALA A 226 -24.27 -3.56 6.99
C ALA A 226 -25.49 -4.48 6.68
N THR A 227 -25.39 -5.36 5.69
CA THR A 227 -26.46 -6.34 5.40
C THR A 227 -26.42 -7.52 6.37
N GLU A 228 -25.24 -7.98 6.76
CA GLU A 228 -25.08 -9.04 7.77
C GLU A 228 -25.61 -8.62 9.15
N GLU A 229 -25.35 -7.36 9.57
CA GLU A 229 -25.86 -6.82 10.85
C GLU A 229 -27.39 -6.66 10.91
N ASN A 230 -28.08 -6.60 9.77
CA ASN A 230 -29.54 -6.46 9.73
C ASN A 230 -30.27 -7.81 9.68
N ASP A 231 -29.57 -8.90 9.41
CA ASP A 231 -30.15 -10.25 9.31
C ASP A 231 -30.03 -11.06 10.63
N ASP A 232 -29.30 -10.54 11.63
CA ASP A 232 -29.16 -11.06 13.01
C ASP A 232 -30.11 -10.33 13.99
#